data_701565cf7405475fea9b898701ee86a9
#
_entry.id   701565cf7405475fea9b898701ee86a9
#
_cell.length_a   1.000
_cell.length_b   1.000
_cell.length_c   1.000
_cell.angle_alpha   90.00
_cell.angle_beta   90.00
_cell.angle_gamma   90.00
#
_symmetry.space_group_name_H-M   'P 1'
#
loop_
_entity.id
_entity.type
_entity.pdbx_description
1 polymer ?
#
loop_
_entity_poly.entity_id
_entity_poly.type
_entity_poly.pdbx_seq_one_letter_code
_entity_poly.pdbx_strand_id
1 'polypeptide(L)'
;MQSNHAACAFLFPGQGSQYVGMGLDLYKAYPEVRHIWQEADDILGFSLRSLAFEGSADELTQTENAQPAILVSSYVMYRILSDLNLIENPGFLAGHSLGEYSALLIAGSLTFADAVRLVRTRGEIMARYGRITAGKMAAVIAMDEDKLSEIAKEYGVDVANYNSPDQLVISGPAEAIDKLVDILPSLGARRVIPLPVSGAFHSYLMKPAAEEFAPHIDSVDLSAPRVPVVANSTAELLLTVEDVRSELKRQLSSPVIWHKSITRIWENGVRKFVEIGPGRVLTGLNRKIIREAEAIASEDLIKSVLGNR
;
A
#
# COMPACT_ATOMS: atom_id res chain seq x y z
N MET A 1 -7.18 -17.42 -31.57
CA MET A 1 -7.43 -16.68 -30.35
C MET A 1 -6.20 -15.82 -30.11
N GLN A 2 -6.28 -14.51 -30.36
CA GLN A 2 -5.18 -13.60 -30.02
C GLN A 2 -5.14 -13.54 -28.49
N SER A 3 -4.03 -14.00 -27.89
CA SER A 3 -3.74 -13.80 -26.49
C SER A 3 -3.58 -12.28 -26.29
N ASN A 4 -4.65 -11.63 -25.82
CA ASN A 4 -4.57 -10.27 -25.30
C ASN A 4 -3.76 -10.34 -24.00
N HIS A 5 -2.43 -10.40 -24.12
CA HIS A 5 -1.56 -10.26 -22.96
C HIS A 5 -1.80 -8.85 -22.42
N ALA A 6 -2.20 -8.75 -21.16
CA ALA A 6 -2.33 -7.47 -20.50
C ALA A 6 -0.99 -6.74 -20.57
N ALA A 7 -0.96 -5.59 -21.24
CA ALA A 7 0.30 -4.89 -21.56
C ALA A 7 1.05 -4.46 -20.30
N CYS A 8 0.30 -4.05 -19.22
CA CYS A 8 0.92 -3.58 -17.97
C CYS A 8 0.05 -3.87 -16.75
N ALA A 9 0.65 -3.72 -15.55
CA ALA A 9 -0.06 -3.64 -14.27
C ALA A 9 0.28 -2.34 -13.55
N PHE A 10 -0.70 -1.78 -12.83
CA PHE A 10 -0.46 -0.63 -11.96
C PHE A 10 -0.34 -1.08 -10.52
N LEU A 11 0.64 -0.51 -9.85
CA LEU A 11 0.97 -0.79 -8.47
C LEU A 11 0.85 0.48 -7.63
N PHE A 12 0.22 0.37 -6.46
CA PHE A 12 -0.03 1.51 -5.59
C PHE A 12 0.72 1.34 -4.28
N PRO A 13 1.58 2.32 -3.91
CA PRO A 13 2.37 2.24 -2.70
C PRO A 13 1.50 2.38 -1.45
N GLY A 14 2.03 1.85 -0.33
CA GLY A 14 1.48 1.99 1.00
C GLY A 14 2.25 2.98 1.86
N GLN A 15 1.98 2.91 3.17
CA GLN A 15 2.66 3.75 4.18
C GLN A 15 4.18 3.53 4.13
N GLY A 16 4.93 4.62 4.30
CA GLY A 16 6.38 4.66 4.13
C GLY A 16 6.83 5.26 2.79
N SER A 17 5.88 5.51 1.86
CA SER A 17 6.15 6.19 0.59
C SER A 17 5.92 7.70 0.64
N GLN A 18 5.23 8.21 1.67
CA GLN A 18 4.91 9.62 1.84
C GLN A 18 6.17 10.47 2.08
N TYR A 19 6.14 11.68 1.59
CA TYR A 19 7.12 12.73 1.88
C TYR A 19 6.46 14.10 1.77
N VAL A 20 6.96 15.08 2.52
CA VAL A 20 6.46 16.45 2.46
C VAL A 20 6.74 17.04 1.08
N GLY A 21 5.72 17.61 0.46
CA GLY A 21 5.78 18.12 -0.92
C GLY A 21 5.25 17.14 -1.97
N MET A 22 4.86 15.92 -1.61
CA MET A 22 4.29 14.95 -2.57
C MET A 22 3.02 15.51 -3.23
N GLY A 23 3.00 15.54 -4.55
CA GLY A 23 1.89 16.07 -5.35
C GLY A 23 1.86 17.60 -5.54
N LEU A 24 2.72 18.37 -4.85
CA LEU A 24 2.74 19.84 -4.95
C LEU A 24 3.07 20.34 -6.35
N ASP A 25 4.04 19.73 -7.02
CA ASP A 25 4.43 20.13 -8.38
C ASP A 25 3.29 19.89 -9.38
N LEU A 26 2.56 18.78 -9.22
CA LEU A 26 1.37 18.49 -10.02
C LEU A 26 0.24 19.47 -9.73
N TYR A 27 0.00 19.79 -8.47
CA TYR A 27 -1.00 20.78 -8.06
C TYR A 27 -0.72 22.17 -8.67
N LYS A 28 0.55 22.57 -8.76
CA LYS A 28 0.96 23.83 -9.37
C LYS A 28 0.82 23.80 -10.89
N ALA A 29 1.30 22.73 -11.52
CA ALA A 29 1.39 22.61 -12.97
C ALA A 29 0.06 22.29 -13.66
N TYR A 30 -0.88 21.61 -12.97
CA TYR A 30 -2.14 21.11 -13.52
C TYR A 30 -3.35 21.59 -12.70
N PRO A 31 -3.96 22.74 -13.07
CA PRO A 31 -5.12 23.29 -12.36
C PRO A 31 -6.31 22.31 -12.26
N GLU A 32 -6.43 21.41 -13.23
CA GLU A 32 -7.50 20.41 -13.34
C GLU A 32 -7.53 19.40 -12.21
N VAL A 33 -6.42 19.18 -11.49
CA VAL A 33 -6.40 18.25 -10.34
C VAL A 33 -6.60 18.93 -8.99
N ARG A 34 -6.69 20.26 -8.96
CA ARG A 34 -6.85 21.01 -7.71
C ARG A 34 -8.14 20.70 -6.99
N HIS A 35 -9.23 20.45 -7.75
CA HIS A 35 -10.51 20.07 -7.18
C HIS A 35 -10.44 18.73 -6.43
N ILE A 36 -9.57 17.78 -6.83
CA ILE A 36 -9.41 16.48 -6.15
C ILE A 36 -8.88 16.69 -4.73
N TRP A 37 -7.88 17.56 -4.57
CA TRP A 37 -7.37 17.91 -3.25
C TRP A 37 -8.40 18.67 -2.41
N GLN A 38 -9.15 19.59 -3.04
CA GLN A 38 -10.20 20.33 -2.35
C GLN A 38 -11.34 19.39 -1.89
N GLU A 39 -11.77 18.46 -2.73
CA GLU A 39 -12.77 17.45 -2.37
C GLU A 39 -12.30 16.60 -1.19
N ALA A 40 -11.02 16.20 -1.17
CA ALA A 40 -10.45 15.47 -0.04
C ALA A 40 -10.44 16.31 1.24
N ASP A 41 -10.06 17.60 1.18
CA ASP A 41 -10.08 18.52 2.31
C ASP A 41 -11.53 18.66 2.86
N ASP A 42 -12.52 18.83 1.97
CA ASP A 42 -13.94 18.96 2.33
C ASP A 42 -14.49 17.67 3.00
N ILE A 43 -14.12 16.50 2.49
CA ILE A 43 -14.51 15.20 3.05
C ILE A 43 -13.94 15.01 4.46
N LEU A 44 -12.69 15.37 4.65
CA LEU A 44 -11.95 15.16 5.89
C LEU A 44 -12.21 16.23 6.95
N GLY A 45 -12.70 17.41 6.56
CA GLY A 45 -12.92 18.55 7.44
C GLY A 45 -11.64 19.26 7.90
N PHE A 46 -10.51 18.97 7.25
CA PHE A 46 -9.24 19.68 7.48
C PHE A 46 -8.42 19.71 6.17
N SER A 47 -7.39 20.55 6.10
CA SER A 47 -6.56 20.65 4.90
C SER A 47 -5.50 19.55 4.84
N LEU A 48 -5.85 18.41 4.24
CA LEU A 48 -4.93 17.34 3.89
C LEU A 48 -3.85 17.85 2.93
N ARG A 49 -4.24 18.72 2.01
CA ARG A 49 -3.35 19.35 1.05
C ARG A 49 -2.23 20.12 1.73
N SER A 50 -2.56 21.00 2.69
CA SER A 50 -1.54 21.75 3.42
C SER A 50 -0.60 20.85 4.20
N LEU A 51 -1.14 19.79 4.81
CA LEU A 51 -0.35 18.79 5.51
C LEU A 51 0.61 18.04 4.56
N ALA A 52 0.12 17.60 3.40
CA ALA A 52 0.93 16.86 2.44
C ALA A 52 2.01 17.72 1.78
N PHE A 53 1.72 19.01 1.52
CA PHE A 53 2.62 19.89 0.77
C PHE A 53 3.64 20.62 1.66
N GLU A 54 3.23 21.05 2.85
CA GLU A 54 3.99 21.99 3.68
C GLU A 54 3.99 21.61 5.18
N GLY A 55 3.28 20.54 5.56
CA GLY A 55 3.21 20.06 6.94
C GLY A 55 4.54 19.50 7.45
N SER A 56 4.60 19.17 8.73
CA SER A 56 5.77 18.50 9.29
C SER A 56 5.84 17.04 8.85
N ALA A 57 7.05 16.50 8.68
CA ALA A 57 7.24 15.09 8.36
C ALA A 57 6.66 14.17 9.45
N ASP A 58 6.79 14.55 10.71
CA ASP A 58 6.27 13.79 11.85
C ASP A 58 4.73 13.70 11.82
N GLU A 59 4.05 14.82 11.53
CA GLU A 59 2.59 14.86 11.42
C GLU A 59 2.09 14.10 10.20
N LEU A 60 2.76 14.23 9.05
CA LEU A 60 2.41 13.51 7.83
C LEU A 60 2.62 11.99 7.98
N THR A 61 3.60 11.56 8.79
CA THR A 61 3.92 10.15 8.99
C THR A 61 2.93 9.44 9.94
N GLN A 62 2.14 10.18 10.70
CA GLN A 62 1.06 9.59 11.49
C GLN A 62 0.12 8.79 10.60
N THR A 63 -0.21 7.57 11.03
CA THR A 63 -0.93 6.58 10.20
C THR A 63 -2.25 7.13 9.66
N GLU A 64 -2.99 7.86 10.50
CA GLU A 64 -4.26 8.52 10.16
C GLU A 64 -4.14 9.62 9.11
N ASN A 65 -2.96 10.21 8.96
CA ASN A 65 -2.65 11.27 8.01
C ASN A 65 -1.99 10.73 6.73
N ALA A 66 -1.02 9.80 6.90
CA ALA A 66 -0.29 9.22 5.79
C ALA A 66 -1.20 8.49 4.80
N GLN A 67 -2.20 7.74 5.31
CA GLN A 67 -3.06 6.94 4.47
C GLN A 67 -3.88 7.77 3.48
N PRO A 68 -4.69 8.75 3.89
CA PRO A 68 -5.41 9.59 2.93
C PRO A 68 -4.48 10.41 2.03
N ALA A 69 -3.34 10.89 2.54
CA ALA A 69 -2.40 11.66 1.75
C ALA A 69 -1.77 10.85 0.61
N ILE A 70 -1.37 9.59 0.86
CA ILE A 70 -0.86 8.67 -0.17
C ILE A 70 -1.96 8.32 -1.19
N LEU A 71 -3.18 8.01 -0.74
CA LEU A 71 -4.29 7.68 -1.62
C LEU A 71 -4.61 8.84 -2.58
N VAL A 72 -4.76 10.06 -2.05
CA VAL A 72 -5.08 11.25 -2.87
C VAL A 72 -3.94 11.56 -3.83
N SER A 73 -2.68 11.52 -3.37
CA SER A 73 -1.51 11.71 -4.24
C SER A 73 -1.46 10.67 -5.37
N SER A 74 -1.69 9.40 -5.06
CA SER A 74 -1.70 8.32 -6.05
C SER A 74 -2.83 8.51 -7.07
N TYR A 75 -4.01 8.91 -6.61
CA TYR A 75 -5.14 9.19 -7.51
C TYR A 75 -4.88 10.38 -8.42
N VAL A 76 -4.30 11.47 -7.91
CA VAL A 76 -3.89 12.64 -8.71
C VAL A 76 -2.85 12.26 -9.76
N MET A 77 -1.83 11.48 -9.38
CA MET A 77 -0.80 11.00 -10.31
C MET A 77 -1.42 10.13 -11.40
N TYR A 78 -2.30 9.20 -11.04
CA TYR A 78 -3.03 8.38 -12.01
C TYR A 78 -3.82 9.22 -13.00
N ARG A 79 -4.59 10.22 -12.53
CA ARG A 79 -5.41 11.08 -13.37
C ARG A 79 -4.55 11.84 -14.39
N ILE A 80 -3.47 12.47 -13.96
CA ILE A 80 -2.56 13.20 -14.85
C ILE A 80 -1.92 12.27 -15.88
N LEU A 81 -1.37 11.14 -15.46
CA LEU A 81 -0.73 10.21 -16.37
C LEU A 81 -1.70 9.64 -17.42
N SER A 82 -2.95 9.39 -17.00
CA SER A 82 -4.02 8.93 -17.88
C SER A 82 -4.44 10.03 -18.86
N ASP A 83 -4.71 11.24 -18.38
CA ASP A 83 -5.18 12.37 -19.20
C ASP A 83 -4.11 12.80 -20.23
N LEU A 84 -2.83 12.64 -19.90
CA LEU A 84 -1.71 12.87 -20.82
C LEU A 84 -1.37 11.66 -21.72
N ASN A 85 -2.09 10.55 -21.61
CA ASN A 85 -1.82 9.31 -22.34
C ASN A 85 -0.39 8.78 -22.15
N LEU A 86 0.18 8.93 -20.94
CA LEU A 86 1.52 8.47 -20.59
C LEU A 86 1.54 7.03 -20.06
N ILE A 87 0.38 6.48 -19.76
CA ILE A 87 0.17 5.10 -19.31
C ILE A 87 -0.90 4.42 -20.16
N GLU A 88 -0.71 3.13 -20.42
CA GLU A 88 -1.67 2.29 -21.10
C GLU A 88 -2.72 1.77 -20.13
N ASN A 89 -3.85 1.25 -20.63
CA ASN A 89 -4.83 0.60 -19.78
C ASN A 89 -4.23 -0.64 -19.12
N PRO A 90 -4.35 -0.78 -17.78
CA PRO A 90 -3.78 -1.92 -17.07
C PRO A 90 -4.64 -3.18 -17.25
N GLY A 91 -3.99 -4.33 -17.27
CA GLY A 91 -4.68 -5.61 -17.18
C GLY A 91 -4.89 -6.07 -15.75
N PHE A 92 -4.07 -5.57 -14.81
CA PHE A 92 -4.14 -5.87 -13.38
C PHE A 92 -3.81 -4.64 -12.55
N LEU A 93 -4.39 -4.60 -11.36
CA LEU A 93 -4.07 -3.62 -10.32
C LEU A 93 -3.65 -4.36 -9.05
N ALA A 94 -2.69 -3.81 -8.33
CA ALA A 94 -2.32 -4.25 -7.00
C ALA A 94 -1.87 -3.06 -6.15
N GLY A 95 -2.04 -3.15 -4.85
CA GLY A 95 -1.57 -2.12 -3.95
C GLY A 95 -1.06 -2.72 -2.66
N HIS A 96 -0.01 -2.15 -2.08
CA HIS A 96 0.58 -2.63 -0.85
C HIS A 96 -0.16 -2.04 0.35
N SER A 97 -0.80 -2.86 1.18
CA SER A 97 -1.56 -2.42 2.36
C SER A 97 -2.56 -1.29 2.03
N LEU A 98 -2.29 -0.05 2.42
CA LEU A 98 -3.07 1.14 2.04
C LEU A 98 -3.29 1.22 0.51
N GLY A 99 -2.27 0.90 -0.26
CA GLY A 99 -2.31 0.96 -1.72
C GLY A 99 -3.40 0.10 -2.36
N GLU A 100 -3.89 -0.93 -1.68
CA GLU A 100 -5.02 -1.74 -2.17
C GLU A 100 -6.31 -0.91 -2.29
N TYR A 101 -6.52 0.07 -1.39
CA TYR A 101 -7.63 1.02 -1.50
C TYR A 101 -7.48 1.94 -2.71
N SER A 102 -6.26 2.35 -3.04
CA SER A 102 -5.98 3.09 -4.28
C SER A 102 -6.24 2.23 -5.52
N ALA A 103 -5.86 0.95 -5.50
CA ALA A 103 -6.16 0.01 -6.57
C ALA A 103 -7.66 -0.18 -6.76
N LEU A 104 -8.42 -0.36 -5.67
CA LEU A 104 -9.88 -0.52 -5.69
C LEU A 104 -10.61 0.75 -6.17
N LEU A 105 -10.12 1.94 -5.79
CA LEU A 105 -10.63 3.22 -6.29
C LEU A 105 -10.47 3.30 -7.82
N ILE A 106 -9.30 2.98 -8.35
CA ILE A 106 -9.02 3.05 -9.78
C ILE A 106 -9.72 1.92 -10.54
N ALA A 107 -9.90 0.74 -9.92
CA ALA A 107 -10.74 -0.32 -10.45
C ALA A 107 -12.23 0.04 -10.53
N GLY A 108 -12.66 1.13 -9.87
CA GLY A 108 -14.05 1.57 -9.79
C GLY A 108 -14.88 0.78 -8.78
N SER A 109 -14.23 0.08 -7.85
CA SER A 109 -14.92 -0.61 -6.74
C SER A 109 -15.33 0.33 -5.62
N LEU A 110 -14.61 1.45 -5.45
CA LEU A 110 -14.87 2.52 -4.50
C LEU A 110 -15.08 3.85 -5.23
N THR A 111 -15.95 4.70 -4.71
CA THR A 111 -15.96 6.13 -5.08
C THR A 111 -14.78 6.82 -4.43
N PHE A 112 -14.36 7.98 -4.95
CA PHE A 112 -13.28 8.77 -4.34
C PHE A 112 -13.62 9.16 -2.90
N ALA A 113 -14.84 9.62 -2.68
CA ALA A 113 -15.30 10.03 -1.35
C ALA A 113 -15.28 8.88 -0.35
N ASP A 114 -15.72 7.69 -0.74
CA ASP A 114 -15.73 6.52 0.14
C ASP A 114 -14.31 6.02 0.41
N ALA A 115 -13.45 6.01 -0.61
CA ALA A 115 -12.04 5.65 -0.44
C ALA A 115 -11.33 6.57 0.56
N VAL A 116 -11.51 7.90 0.45
CA VAL A 116 -10.92 8.89 1.38
C VAL A 116 -11.44 8.68 2.80
N ARG A 117 -12.76 8.51 2.99
CA ARG A 117 -13.36 8.26 4.32
C ARG A 117 -12.84 6.95 4.92
N LEU A 118 -12.86 5.86 4.14
CA LEU A 118 -12.42 4.55 4.62
C LEU A 118 -10.97 4.55 5.05
N VAL A 119 -10.06 5.12 4.24
CA VAL A 119 -8.63 5.12 4.60
C VAL A 119 -8.33 6.05 5.78
N ARG A 120 -9.09 7.14 5.96
CA ARG A 120 -9.02 7.98 7.17
C ARG A 120 -9.44 7.19 8.41
N THR A 121 -10.63 6.58 8.38
CA THR A 121 -11.14 5.74 9.47
C THR A 121 -10.20 4.57 9.77
N ARG A 122 -9.70 3.90 8.72
CA ARG A 122 -8.69 2.83 8.85
C ARG A 122 -7.45 3.32 9.59
N GLY A 123 -6.92 4.45 9.18
CA GLY A 123 -5.73 5.06 9.82
C GLY A 123 -5.96 5.39 11.28
N GLU A 124 -7.10 5.99 11.64
CA GLU A 124 -7.47 6.34 13.02
C GLU A 124 -7.63 5.10 13.91
N ILE A 125 -8.32 4.07 13.41
CA ILE A 125 -8.47 2.80 14.12
C ILE A 125 -7.09 2.14 14.32
N MET A 126 -6.28 2.02 13.26
CA MET A 126 -4.94 1.44 13.35
C MET A 126 -4.04 2.20 14.33
N ALA A 127 -4.03 3.53 14.31
CA ALA A 127 -3.25 4.35 15.23
C ALA A 127 -3.68 4.17 16.68
N ARG A 128 -5.00 4.10 16.93
CA ARG A 128 -5.55 3.87 18.27
C ARG A 128 -5.17 2.50 18.81
N TYR A 129 -5.38 1.42 18.03
CA TYR A 129 -5.03 0.07 18.45
C TYR A 129 -3.53 -0.13 18.55
N GLY A 130 -2.73 0.53 17.70
CA GLY A 130 -1.27 0.56 17.82
C GLY A 130 -0.80 1.08 19.19
N ARG A 131 -1.43 2.14 19.69
CA ARG A 131 -1.14 2.67 21.04
C ARG A 131 -1.59 1.74 22.16
N ILE A 132 -2.75 1.08 22.02
CA ILE A 132 -3.31 0.17 23.04
C ILE A 132 -2.48 -1.12 23.14
N THR A 133 -2.08 -1.69 22.01
CA THR A 133 -1.40 -3.01 21.97
C THR A 133 0.10 -2.94 22.22
N ALA A 134 0.69 -1.73 22.26
CA ALA A 134 2.14 -1.52 22.41
C ALA A 134 2.96 -2.44 21.48
N GLY A 135 2.55 -2.54 20.21
CA GLY A 135 3.18 -3.40 19.21
C GLY A 135 4.28 -2.69 18.43
N LYS A 136 5.17 -3.47 17.84
CA LYS A 136 6.24 -3.01 16.94
C LYS A 136 6.31 -3.85 15.67
N MET A 137 7.05 -3.33 14.69
CA MET A 137 7.40 -4.03 13.46
C MET A 137 8.89 -3.89 13.17
N ALA A 138 9.47 -4.91 12.52
CA ALA A 138 10.84 -4.86 12.05
C ALA A 138 10.99 -5.54 10.68
N ALA A 139 11.78 -4.92 9.79
CA ALA A 139 12.14 -5.53 8.52
C ALA A 139 13.33 -6.47 8.70
N VAL A 140 13.19 -7.70 8.22
CA VAL A 140 14.21 -8.76 8.26
C VAL A 140 14.74 -8.94 6.85
N ILE A 141 16.05 -8.79 6.67
CA ILE A 141 16.70 -8.79 5.36
C ILE A 141 17.52 -10.07 5.18
N ALA A 142 17.30 -10.73 4.05
CA ALA A 142 18.04 -11.92 3.59
C ALA A 142 18.03 -13.06 4.63
N MET A 143 16.83 -13.44 5.04
CA MET A 143 16.56 -14.63 5.86
C MET A 143 15.55 -15.51 5.15
N ASP A 144 15.70 -16.82 5.27
CA ASP A 144 14.77 -17.80 4.73
C ASP A 144 13.36 -17.62 5.33
N GLU A 145 12.33 -17.68 4.49
CA GLU A 145 10.92 -17.42 4.85
C GLU A 145 10.38 -18.45 5.85
N ASP A 146 10.65 -19.74 5.61
CA ASP A 146 10.16 -20.82 6.46
C ASP A 146 10.83 -20.74 7.84
N LYS A 147 12.14 -20.56 7.85
CA LYS A 147 12.91 -20.41 9.09
C LYS A 147 12.47 -19.19 9.91
N LEU A 148 12.22 -18.03 9.25
CA LEU A 148 11.72 -16.86 9.96
C LEU A 148 10.32 -17.11 10.52
N SER A 149 9.46 -17.78 9.78
CA SER A 149 8.09 -18.09 10.20
C SER A 149 8.06 -19.01 11.42
N GLU A 150 8.93 -20.02 11.48
CA GLU A 150 9.09 -20.89 12.65
C GLU A 150 9.53 -20.10 13.88
N ILE A 151 10.60 -19.30 13.74
CA ILE A 151 11.11 -18.47 14.84
C ILE A 151 10.06 -17.46 15.30
N ALA A 152 9.39 -16.73 14.37
CA ALA A 152 8.37 -15.76 14.69
C ALA A 152 7.24 -16.39 15.52
N LYS A 153 6.81 -17.60 15.14
CA LYS A 153 5.78 -18.36 15.86
C LYS A 153 6.21 -18.69 17.30
N GLU A 154 7.47 -19.08 17.53
CA GLU A 154 8.00 -19.39 18.86
C GLU A 154 7.95 -18.15 19.78
N TYR A 155 8.12 -16.96 19.22
CA TYR A 155 8.09 -15.69 19.97
C TYR A 155 6.70 -15.02 20.00
N GLY A 156 5.65 -15.66 19.45
CA GLY A 156 4.29 -15.08 19.40
C GLY A 156 4.21 -13.84 18.50
N VAL A 157 4.94 -13.84 17.39
CA VAL A 157 5.05 -12.76 16.40
C VAL A 157 4.59 -13.27 15.04
N ASP A 158 3.94 -12.42 14.25
CA ASP A 158 3.53 -12.75 12.89
C ASP A 158 4.55 -12.22 11.86
N VAL A 159 4.68 -12.92 10.73
CA VAL A 159 5.27 -12.35 9.52
C VAL A 159 4.19 -11.54 8.81
N ALA A 160 4.26 -10.22 8.96
CA ALA A 160 3.23 -9.28 8.50
C ALA A 160 3.34 -8.92 7.02
N ASN A 161 4.56 -8.87 6.46
CA ASN A 161 4.76 -8.59 5.04
C ASN A 161 5.79 -9.54 4.44
N TYR A 162 5.42 -10.11 3.32
CA TYR A 162 6.28 -10.89 2.44
C TYR A 162 6.59 -10.03 1.21
N ASN A 163 7.54 -9.09 1.37
CA ASN A 163 7.77 -8.03 0.40
C ASN A 163 8.54 -8.48 -0.84
N SER A 164 9.59 -9.28 -0.65
CA SER A 164 10.40 -9.86 -1.71
C SER A 164 11.13 -11.09 -1.17
N PRO A 165 11.78 -11.91 -2.01
CA PRO A 165 12.55 -13.08 -1.55
C PRO A 165 13.63 -12.77 -0.51
N ASP A 166 14.10 -11.51 -0.44
CA ASP A 166 15.13 -11.05 0.49
C ASP A 166 14.62 -10.06 1.55
N GLN A 167 13.30 -9.80 1.63
CA GLN A 167 12.74 -8.85 2.59
C GLN A 167 11.38 -9.29 3.13
N LEU A 168 11.37 -9.61 4.41
CA LEU A 168 10.19 -9.93 5.20
C LEU A 168 10.00 -8.87 6.29
N VAL A 169 8.80 -8.75 6.84
CA VAL A 169 8.53 -7.86 7.98
C VAL A 169 7.82 -8.66 9.07
N ILE A 170 8.36 -8.62 10.28
CA ILE A 170 7.73 -9.19 11.47
C ILE A 170 6.96 -8.14 12.24
N SER A 171 5.87 -8.56 12.88
CA SER A 171 4.93 -7.70 13.60
C SER A 171 4.36 -8.41 14.82
N GLY A 172 4.41 -7.76 15.98
CA GLY A 172 3.96 -8.38 17.22
C GLY A 172 4.18 -7.51 18.47
N PRO A 173 4.12 -8.09 19.68
CA PRO A 173 4.39 -7.39 20.92
C PRO A 173 5.78 -6.74 20.93
N ALA A 174 5.89 -5.53 21.46
CA ALA A 174 7.13 -4.75 21.41
C ALA A 174 8.33 -5.51 22.00
N GLU A 175 8.17 -6.16 23.14
CA GLU A 175 9.22 -6.93 23.80
C GLU A 175 9.71 -8.12 22.96
N ALA A 176 8.79 -8.80 22.25
CA ALA A 176 9.12 -9.91 21.38
C ALA A 176 9.89 -9.43 20.13
N ILE A 177 9.44 -8.32 19.53
CA ILE A 177 10.12 -7.70 18.37
C ILE A 177 11.53 -7.23 18.80
N ASP A 178 11.68 -6.55 19.93
CA ASP A 178 12.98 -6.09 20.41
C ASP A 178 13.97 -7.27 20.61
N LYS A 179 13.51 -8.38 21.21
CA LYS A 179 14.31 -9.61 21.29
C LYS A 179 14.70 -10.15 19.92
N LEU A 180 13.76 -10.22 18.99
CA LEU A 180 14.02 -10.72 17.63
C LEU A 180 14.98 -9.82 16.85
N VAL A 181 14.93 -8.50 17.05
CA VAL A 181 15.92 -7.56 16.48
C VAL A 181 17.34 -7.92 16.88
N ASP A 182 17.54 -8.31 18.14
CA ASP A 182 18.86 -8.64 18.69
C ASP A 182 19.38 -10.03 18.25
N ILE A 183 18.48 -11.04 18.19
CA ILE A 183 18.92 -12.43 17.97
C ILE A 183 18.91 -12.87 16.51
N LEU A 184 18.00 -12.36 15.66
CA LEU A 184 17.87 -12.80 14.27
C LEU A 184 19.17 -12.66 13.44
N PRO A 185 20.04 -11.65 13.64
CA PRO A 185 21.32 -11.61 12.95
C PRO A 185 22.19 -12.85 13.22
N SER A 186 22.22 -13.35 14.46
CA SER A 186 22.98 -14.56 14.83
C SER A 186 22.34 -15.84 14.28
N LEU A 187 21.04 -15.79 13.93
CA LEU A 187 20.28 -16.90 13.38
C LEU A 187 20.24 -16.91 11.84
N GLY A 188 20.92 -15.96 11.19
CA GLY A 188 21.10 -15.95 9.74
C GLY A 188 20.46 -14.78 8.99
N ALA A 189 19.76 -13.88 9.64
CA ALA A 189 19.33 -12.63 9.01
C ALA A 189 20.55 -11.73 8.77
N ARG A 190 20.70 -11.22 7.54
CA ARG A 190 21.78 -10.28 7.24
C ARG A 190 21.64 -8.96 8.01
N ARG A 191 20.40 -8.51 8.20
CA ARG A 191 20.07 -7.26 8.91
C ARG A 191 18.64 -7.30 9.40
N VAL A 192 18.38 -6.70 10.58
CA VAL A 192 17.04 -6.46 11.10
C VAL A 192 16.91 -4.97 11.41
N ILE A 193 15.83 -4.34 10.91
CA ILE A 193 15.64 -2.89 10.96
C ILE A 193 14.30 -2.61 11.61
N PRO A 194 14.24 -2.04 12.83
CA PRO A 194 13.01 -1.56 13.41
C PRO A 194 12.33 -0.54 12.49
N LEU A 195 11.00 -0.66 12.32
CA LEU A 195 10.24 0.27 11.51
C LEU A 195 9.65 1.39 12.37
N PRO A 196 9.62 2.64 11.87
CA PRO A 196 9.07 3.79 12.59
C PRO A 196 7.53 3.81 12.45
N VAL A 197 6.87 2.77 12.98
CA VAL A 197 5.41 2.64 12.97
C VAL A 197 4.89 2.50 14.40
N SER A 198 3.65 2.93 14.60
CA SER A 198 3.04 3.03 15.92
C SER A 198 2.27 1.79 16.37
N GLY A 199 2.44 0.63 15.71
CA GLY A 199 1.68 -0.57 16.08
C GLY A 199 2.13 -1.82 15.35
N ALA A 200 1.59 -2.97 15.78
CA ALA A 200 1.81 -4.28 15.17
C ALA A 200 0.82 -4.53 14.03
N PHE A 201 0.95 -3.75 12.95
CA PHE A 201 0.06 -3.86 11.79
C PHE A 201 0.19 -5.21 11.09
N HIS A 202 -0.90 -5.67 10.47
CA HIS A 202 -0.97 -6.94 9.75
C HIS A 202 -0.64 -8.18 10.59
N SER A 203 -0.93 -8.12 11.91
CA SER A 203 -0.75 -9.22 12.86
C SER A 203 -2.07 -9.56 13.57
N TYR A 204 -2.06 -10.65 14.32
CA TYR A 204 -3.21 -11.06 15.14
C TYR A 204 -3.63 -9.96 16.14
N LEU A 205 -2.71 -9.07 16.55
CA LEU A 205 -3.00 -7.94 17.44
C LEU A 205 -3.95 -6.91 16.82
N MET A 206 -4.09 -6.92 15.49
CA MET A 206 -5.01 -6.04 14.78
C MET A 206 -6.42 -6.67 14.57
N LYS A 207 -6.70 -7.87 15.09
CA LYS A 207 -8.04 -8.47 14.98
C LYS A 207 -9.14 -7.58 15.54
N PRO A 208 -9.02 -7.01 16.76
CA PRO A 208 -10.05 -6.10 17.27
C PRO A 208 -10.20 -4.83 16.42
N ALA A 209 -9.11 -4.33 15.83
CA ALA A 209 -9.15 -3.21 14.90
C ALA A 209 -9.91 -3.57 13.62
N ALA A 210 -9.70 -4.76 13.08
CA ALA A 210 -10.41 -5.27 11.91
C ALA A 210 -11.92 -5.47 12.18
N GLU A 211 -12.28 -5.98 13.35
CA GLU A 211 -13.66 -6.14 13.79
C GLU A 211 -14.36 -4.77 13.93
N GLU A 212 -13.68 -3.77 14.48
CA GLU A 212 -14.22 -2.42 14.58
C GLU A 212 -14.34 -1.73 13.21
N PHE A 213 -13.42 -2.02 12.28
CA PHE A 213 -13.44 -1.44 10.94
C PHE A 213 -14.49 -2.08 10.03
N ALA A 214 -14.88 -3.34 10.26
CA ALA A 214 -15.80 -4.08 9.39
C ALA A 214 -17.15 -3.37 9.14
N PRO A 215 -17.84 -2.77 10.12
CA PRO A 215 -19.07 -2.01 9.87
C PRO A 215 -18.89 -0.83 8.92
N HIS A 216 -17.73 -0.18 8.91
CA HIS A 216 -17.44 0.91 7.98
C HIS A 216 -17.32 0.40 6.54
N ILE A 217 -16.74 -0.79 6.34
CA ILE A 217 -16.70 -1.46 5.03
C ILE A 217 -18.12 -1.86 4.58
N ASP A 218 -18.95 -2.34 5.50
CA ASP A 218 -20.33 -2.74 5.21
C ASP A 218 -21.23 -1.55 4.84
N SER A 219 -20.91 -0.35 5.32
CA SER A 219 -21.67 0.88 5.05
C SER A 219 -21.39 1.49 3.67
N VAL A 220 -20.34 1.00 2.95
CA VAL A 220 -19.95 1.52 1.65
C VAL A 220 -20.62 0.73 0.52
N ASP A 221 -21.10 1.45 -0.49
CA ASP A 221 -21.64 0.85 -1.72
C ASP A 221 -20.47 0.44 -2.65
N LEU A 222 -20.08 -0.85 -2.53
CA LEU A 222 -19.01 -1.41 -3.32
C LEU A 222 -19.50 -1.88 -4.69
N SER A 223 -18.67 -1.68 -5.71
CA SER A 223 -18.88 -2.23 -7.05
C SER A 223 -17.85 -3.31 -7.38
N ALA A 224 -18.18 -4.21 -8.31
CA ALA A 224 -17.20 -5.16 -8.83
C ALA A 224 -16.06 -4.42 -9.56
N PRO A 225 -14.80 -4.84 -9.39
CA PRO A 225 -13.68 -4.21 -10.07
C PRO A 225 -13.79 -4.33 -11.60
N ARG A 226 -13.60 -3.22 -12.33
CA ARG A 226 -13.57 -3.21 -13.80
C ARG A 226 -12.27 -3.79 -14.36
N VAL A 227 -11.22 -3.78 -13.56
CA VAL A 227 -9.92 -4.37 -13.82
C VAL A 227 -9.59 -5.25 -12.61
N PRO A 228 -9.15 -6.50 -12.80
CA PRO A 228 -8.83 -7.39 -11.69
C PRO A 228 -7.82 -6.75 -10.72
N VAL A 229 -8.16 -6.77 -9.42
CA VAL A 229 -7.27 -6.34 -8.34
C VAL A 229 -6.72 -7.59 -7.66
N VAL A 230 -5.42 -7.62 -7.38
CA VAL A 230 -4.79 -8.74 -6.66
C VAL A 230 -4.81 -8.46 -5.17
N ALA A 231 -5.43 -9.37 -4.41
CA ALA A 231 -5.61 -9.27 -2.97
C ALA A 231 -4.29 -9.33 -2.19
N ASN A 232 -4.16 -8.53 -1.15
CA ASN A 232 -2.98 -8.52 -0.28
C ASN A 232 -2.82 -9.80 0.52
N SER A 233 -3.93 -10.31 1.09
CA SER A 233 -3.90 -11.41 2.05
C SER A 233 -3.81 -12.79 1.41
N THR A 234 -4.21 -12.94 0.14
CA THR A 234 -4.32 -14.24 -0.55
C THR A 234 -3.56 -14.30 -1.87
N ALA A 235 -3.18 -13.17 -2.46
CA ALA A 235 -2.72 -13.02 -3.84
C ALA A 235 -3.74 -13.53 -4.90
N GLU A 236 -5.01 -13.72 -4.52
CA GLU A 236 -6.08 -14.08 -5.45
C GLU A 236 -6.67 -12.83 -6.12
N LEU A 237 -7.36 -13.04 -7.24
CA LEU A 237 -8.02 -11.95 -7.95
C LEU A 237 -9.34 -11.58 -7.26
N LEU A 238 -9.52 -10.30 -6.99
CA LEU A 238 -10.80 -9.74 -6.59
C LEU A 238 -11.59 -9.42 -7.86
N LEU A 239 -12.68 -10.12 -8.07
CA LEU A 239 -13.51 -10.00 -9.29
C LEU A 239 -14.95 -9.61 -8.99
N THR A 240 -15.40 -9.85 -7.76
CA THR A 240 -16.77 -9.58 -7.32
C THR A 240 -16.79 -8.60 -6.15
N VAL A 241 -17.96 -8.04 -5.85
CA VAL A 241 -18.18 -7.21 -4.67
C VAL A 241 -17.85 -7.97 -3.38
N GLU A 242 -18.21 -9.26 -3.33
CA GLU A 242 -17.99 -10.08 -2.15
C GLU A 242 -16.50 -10.38 -1.93
N ASP A 243 -15.74 -10.60 -3.01
CA ASP A 243 -14.28 -10.74 -2.92
C ASP A 243 -13.65 -9.49 -2.29
N VAL A 244 -14.05 -8.31 -2.79
CA VAL A 244 -13.56 -7.01 -2.30
C VAL A 244 -13.91 -6.84 -0.82
N ARG A 245 -15.19 -7.05 -0.46
CA ARG A 245 -15.68 -6.89 0.90
C ARG A 245 -14.95 -7.82 1.88
N SER A 246 -14.81 -9.08 1.51
CA SER A 246 -14.14 -10.09 2.31
C SER A 246 -12.66 -9.78 2.50
N GLU A 247 -11.96 -9.31 1.44
CA GLU A 247 -10.56 -8.89 1.53
C GLU A 247 -10.38 -7.69 2.46
N LEU A 248 -11.15 -6.62 2.27
CA LEU A 248 -11.04 -5.43 3.10
C LEU A 248 -11.28 -5.70 4.59
N LYS A 249 -12.20 -6.62 4.93
CA LYS A 249 -12.49 -7.00 6.33
C LYS A 249 -11.33 -7.74 7.00
N ARG A 250 -10.60 -8.58 6.26
CA ARG A 250 -9.49 -9.37 6.86
C ARG A 250 -8.13 -8.71 6.73
N GLN A 251 -7.94 -7.75 5.82
CA GLN A 251 -6.64 -7.19 5.44
C GLN A 251 -5.86 -6.62 6.63
N LEU A 252 -6.52 -5.94 7.58
CA LEU A 252 -5.83 -5.31 8.72
C LEU A 252 -5.09 -6.31 9.62
N SER A 253 -5.63 -7.51 9.75
CA SER A 253 -5.13 -8.56 10.64
C SER A 253 -4.52 -9.75 9.88
N SER A 254 -4.30 -9.60 8.59
CA SER A 254 -3.70 -10.61 7.71
C SER A 254 -2.40 -10.11 7.09
N PRO A 255 -1.48 -11.00 6.73
CA PRO A 255 -0.24 -10.63 6.08
C PRO A 255 -0.46 -10.03 4.69
N VAL A 256 0.44 -9.15 4.27
CA VAL A 256 0.56 -8.69 2.88
C VAL A 256 1.56 -9.59 2.16
N ILE A 257 1.07 -10.49 1.30
CA ILE A 257 1.93 -11.43 0.57
C ILE A 257 2.34 -10.86 -0.79
N TRP A 258 3.02 -9.71 -0.77
CA TRP A 258 3.33 -8.90 -1.93
C TRP A 258 4.07 -9.64 -3.04
N HIS A 259 5.11 -10.40 -2.69
CA HIS A 259 5.88 -11.15 -3.68
C HIS A 259 5.03 -12.16 -4.46
N LYS A 260 4.05 -12.82 -3.81
CA LYS A 260 3.10 -13.70 -4.49
C LYS A 260 2.14 -12.94 -5.39
N SER A 261 1.69 -11.76 -4.97
CA SER A 261 0.83 -10.90 -5.80
C SER A 261 1.53 -10.50 -7.10
N ILE A 262 2.79 -10.08 -7.02
CA ILE A 262 3.59 -9.71 -8.21
C ILE A 262 3.88 -10.94 -9.10
N THR A 263 4.23 -12.07 -8.50
CA THR A 263 4.45 -13.33 -9.24
C THR A 263 3.19 -13.75 -9.99
N ARG A 264 2.02 -13.68 -9.35
CA ARG A 264 0.74 -14.00 -9.99
C ARG A 264 0.45 -13.10 -11.20
N ILE A 265 0.69 -11.80 -11.08
CA ILE A 265 0.52 -10.85 -12.20
C ILE A 265 1.47 -11.21 -13.35
N TRP A 266 2.72 -11.54 -13.05
CA TRP A 266 3.71 -11.96 -14.03
C TRP A 266 3.31 -13.26 -14.76
N GLU A 267 2.84 -14.26 -14.03
CA GLU A 267 2.36 -15.54 -14.56
C GLU A 267 1.15 -15.37 -15.50
N ASN A 268 0.36 -14.30 -15.29
CA ASN A 268 -0.72 -13.91 -16.20
C ASN A 268 -0.25 -13.10 -17.41
N GLY A 269 1.06 -13.08 -17.71
CA GLY A 269 1.62 -12.53 -18.95
C GLY A 269 2.01 -11.07 -18.91
N VAL A 270 1.81 -10.35 -17.79
CA VAL A 270 2.27 -8.97 -17.63
C VAL A 270 3.79 -8.92 -17.58
N ARG A 271 4.38 -7.93 -18.25
CA ARG A 271 5.84 -7.72 -18.27
C ARG A 271 6.26 -6.34 -17.81
N LYS A 272 5.32 -5.39 -17.78
CA LYS A 272 5.53 -3.99 -17.40
C LYS A 272 4.70 -3.66 -16.14
N PHE A 273 5.35 -3.11 -15.14
CA PHE A 273 4.75 -2.68 -13.89
C PHE A 273 4.99 -1.20 -13.69
N VAL A 274 3.93 -0.45 -13.44
CA VAL A 274 4.00 1.00 -13.21
C VAL A 274 3.56 1.28 -11.78
N GLU A 275 4.47 1.73 -10.92
CA GLU A 275 4.14 2.21 -9.59
C GLU A 275 3.54 3.61 -9.68
N ILE A 276 2.28 3.76 -9.30
CA ILE A 276 1.54 5.02 -9.36
C ILE A 276 1.30 5.53 -7.94
N GLY A 277 2.03 6.56 -7.59
CA GLY A 277 1.98 7.15 -6.24
C GLY A 277 3.31 7.79 -5.85
N PRO A 278 3.42 8.32 -4.63
CA PRO A 278 4.64 8.93 -4.14
C PRO A 278 5.75 7.90 -3.93
N GLY A 279 6.99 8.28 -4.28
CA GLY A 279 8.17 7.44 -4.11
C GLY A 279 8.35 6.35 -5.16
N ARG A 280 9.16 5.33 -4.81
CA ARG A 280 9.53 4.22 -5.71
C ARG A 280 9.80 2.91 -4.96
N VAL A 281 9.08 2.69 -3.87
CA VAL A 281 9.27 1.54 -2.98
C VAL A 281 8.94 0.24 -3.71
N LEU A 282 7.78 0.19 -4.36
CA LEU A 282 7.30 -1.01 -5.05
C LEU A 282 8.14 -1.31 -6.30
N THR A 283 8.58 -0.29 -7.01
CA THR A 283 9.54 -0.43 -8.12
C THR A 283 10.82 -1.12 -7.68
N GLY A 284 11.33 -0.76 -6.50
CA GLY A 284 12.49 -1.40 -5.90
C GLY A 284 12.24 -2.85 -5.48
N LEU A 285 11.08 -3.15 -4.91
CA LEU A 285 10.68 -4.52 -4.54
C LEU A 285 10.48 -5.40 -5.77
N ASN A 286 9.80 -4.89 -6.80
CA ASN A 286 9.54 -5.67 -8.01
C ASN A 286 10.80 -6.12 -8.73
N ARG A 287 11.82 -5.27 -8.81
CA ARG A 287 13.13 -5.63 -9.39
C ARG A 287 13.82 -6.78 -8.63
N LYS A 288 13.50 -6.97 -7.35
CA LYS A 288 14.00 -8.09 -6.54
C LYS A 288 13.16 -9.35 -6.68
N ILE A 289 11.86 -9.19 -6.95
CA ILE A 289 10.94 -10.31 -7.15
C ILE A 289 11.13 -10.89 -8.55
N ILE A 290 11.13 -10.04 -9.58
CA ILE A 290 11.25 -10.45 -10.99
C ILE A 290 12.25 -9.52 -11.67
N ARG A 291 13.45 -10.04 -11.93
CA ARG A 291 14.56 -9.27 -12.51
C ARG A 291 14.30 -8.83 -13.96
N GLU A 292 13.53 -9.63 -14.69
CA GLU A 292 13.19 -9.40 -16.09
C GLU A 292 12.02 -8.43 -16.30
N ALA A 293 11.33 -8.06 -15.22
CA ALA A 293 10.20 -7.15 -15.28
C ALA A 293 10.65 -5.70 -15.56
N GLU A 294 9.96 -5.05 -16.48
CA GLU A 294 10.06 -3.60 -16.64
C GLU A 294 9.31 -2.94 -15.48
N ALA A 295 10.03 -2.30 -14.56
CA ALA A 295 9.46 -1.61 -13.40
C ALA A 295 9.76 -0.11 -13.45
N ILE A 296 8.70 0.70 -13.54
CA ILE A 296 8.73 2.15 -13.73
C ILE A 296 8.01 2.81 -12.55
N ALA A 297 8.57 3.90 -12.01
CA ALA A 297 7.87 4.77 -11.06
C ALA A 297 7.18 5.92 -11.80
N SER A 298 5.95 6.25 -11.40
CA SER A 298 5.20 7.39 -11.95
C SER A 298 5.93 8.72 -11.79
N GLU A 299 6.72 8.88 -10.73
CA GLU A 299 7.53 10.08 -10.53
C GLU A 299 8.55 10.31 -11.66
N ASP A 300 9.10 9.24 -12.26
CA ASP A 300 10.04 9.38 -13.37
C ASP A 300 9.31 9.84 -14.64
N LEU A 301 8.09 9.34 -14.87
CA LEU A 301 7.24 9.80 -15.98
C LEU A 301 6.81 11.26 -15.80
N ILE A 302 6.42 11.63 -14.58
CA ILE A 302 6.00 13.01 -14.24
C ILE A 302 7.17 13.99 -14.41
N LYS A 303 8.37 13.65 -13.93
CA LYS A 303 9.56 14.48 -14.09
C LYS A 303 9.89 14.74 -15.55
N SER A 304 9.73 13.76 -16.43
CA SER A 304 9.96 13.93 -17.87
C SER A 304 9.02 14.95 -18.51
N VAL A 305 7.80 15.08 -18.00
CA VAL A 305 6.79 16.03 -18.51
C VAL A 305 6.96 17.43 -17.90
N LEU A 306 7.25 17.50 -16.60
CA LEU A 306 7.47 18.77 -15.92
C LEU A 306 8.79 19.43 -16.34
N GLY A 307 9.84 18.63 -16.64
CA GLY A 307 11.13 19.13 -17.10
C GLY A 307 11.14 19.68 -18.54
N ASN A 308 10.08 19.41 -19.29
CA ASN A 308 9.87 19.89 -20.65
C ASN A 308 8.96 21.14 -20.73
N ARG A 309 8.54 21.70 -19.59
CA ARG A 309 7.79 22.94 -19.45
C ARG A 309 8.67 24.03 -18.84
#